data_f3435a4605f07c79fc6413b5f6f5d8e1
#
_entry.id   f3435a4605f07c79fc6413b5f6f5d8e1
#
_cell.length_a   1.000
_cell.length_b   1.000
_cell.length_c   1.000
_cell.angle_alpha   90.00
_cell.angle_beta   90.00
_cell.angle_gamma   90.00
#
_symmetry.space_group_name_H-M   'P 1'
#
loop_
_entity.id
_entity.type
_entity.pdbx_description
1 polymer ?
#
loop_
_entity_poly.entity_id
_entity_poly.type
_entity_poly.pdbx_seq_one_letter_code
_entity_poly.pdbx_strand_id
1 'polypeptide(L)'
;MKKRVKRPNIFVYSLFFLICKVLATFKFKLKVIRNELKKKKGPCVIIANHEASIDFINLTAAVKRRINYVISNSFYQTLGIKSLLNACGVIPKQQFQTAITDLKKMKEVVQNNGTLTIYPAGLMTENGVSTIIPGSSGKLLKFLKEDVYVAYTTGSYLTHPKWSKVYRKGRITLDVYLLATKEEISQMSVEELDALVIDRLSFNEYENQETAQIEYKNGDNVEGFENVLHLCPKCQKEFVMTASGNTFKCSSCGNQARSNKFGFLTNIKDGDIVFKHPNKWYDYIYELLKNEITQTENYTLSSHGKLQMIEGKKQKFVEVGEIDLTLNSKEFTLNGQVHNQPFNLVVSIAKSPMLPFSPGKSLEIQDGPTIYRFIPEDGKIVIKWIMALKIFAAKQSA
;
A
#
# COMPACT_ATOMS: atom_id res chain seq x y z
N MET A 1 -5.15 -14.90 -30.03
CA MET A 1 -6.45 -14.43 -29.53
C MET A 1 -6.23 -13.79 -28.15
N LYS A 2 -6.54 -12.48 -27.97
CA LYS A 2 -6.48 -11.83 -26.66
C LYS A 2 -7.55 -12.44 -25.75
N LYS A 3 -7.15 -13.00 -24.59
CA LYS A 3 -8.11 -13.54 -23.61
C LYS A 3 -9.00 -12.40 -23.11
N ARG A 4 -10.31 -12.50 -23.38
CA ARG A 4 -11.31 -11.56 -22.82
C ARG A 4 -11.34 -11.64 -21.31
N VAL A 5 -11.54 -10.49 -20.65
CA VAL A 5 -11.75 -10.45 -19.21
C VAL A 5 -13.10 -11.11 -18.91
N LYS A 6 -13.05 -12.18 -18.14
CA LYS A 6 -14.25 -12.91 -17.76
C LYS A 6 -14.84 -12.33 -16.47
N ARG A 7 -16.16 -12.36 -16.37
CA ARG A 7 -16.80 -12.21 -15.06
C ARG A 7 -16.29 -13.29 -14.12
N PRO A 8 -16.12 -13.00 -12.81
CA PRO A 8 -15.76 -14.04 -11.84
C PRO A 8 -16.68 -15.26 -11.97
N ASN A 9 -16.09 -16.47 -11.99
CA ASN A 9 -16.82 -17.71 -12.03
C ASN A 9 -17.73 -17.82 -10.80
N ILE A 10 -18.99 -18.16 -10.99
CA ILE A 10 -19.99 -18.09 -9.91
C ILE A 10 -19.67 -19.03 -8.76
N PHE A 11 -19.25 -20.26 -9.03
CA PHE A 11 -18.96 -21.26 -8.00
C PHE A 11 -17.70 -20.89 -7.21
N VAL A 12 -16.61 -20.57 -7.92
CA VAL A 12 -15.34 -20.17 -7.31
C VAL A 12 -15.52 -18.90 -6.48
N TYR A 13 -16.23 -17.91 -7.04
CA TYR A 13 -16.46 -16.65 -6.34
C TYR A 13 -17.38 -16.81 -5.12
N SER A 14 -18.39 -17.70 -5.19
CA SER A 14 -19.28 -17.96 -4.05
C SER A 14 -18.51 -18.59 -2.89
N LEU A 15 -17.60 -19.52 -3.18
CA LEU A 15 -16.70 -20.08 -2.14
C LEU A 15 -15.78 -19.02 -1.58
N PHE A 16 -15.16 -18.20 -2.44
CA PHE A 16 -14.31 -17.08 -2.03
C PHE A 16 -15.09 -16.07 -1.17
N PHE A 17 -16.30 -15.70 -1.58
CA PHE A 17 -17.19 -14.82 -0.81
C PHE A 17 -17.49 -15.39 0.59
N LEU A 18 -17.80 -16.69 0.68
CA LEU A 18 -18.09 -17.36 1.95
C LEU A 18 -16.87 -17.29 2.88
N ILE A 19 -15.68 -17.59 2.37
CA ILE A 19 -14.43 -17.48 3.13
C ILE A 19 -14.22 -16.04 3.63
N CYS A 20 -14.35 -15.05 2.74
CA CYS A 20 -14.24 -13.64 3.12
C CYS A 20 -15.28 -13.25 4.18
N LYS A 21 -16.51 -13.74 4.05
CA LYS A 21 -17.59 -13.47 5.01
C LYS A 21 -17.29 -14.01 6.39
N VAL A 22 -16.79 -15.24 6.47
CA VAL A 22 -16.38 -15.87 7.74
C VAL A 22 -15.22 -15.09 8.38
N LEU A 23 -14.17 -14.78 7.60
CA LEU A 23 -13.03 -14.01 8.10
C LEU A 23 -13.43 -12.60 8.56
N ALA A 24 -14.20 -11.89 7.76
CA ALA A 24 -14.66 -10.54 8.09
C ALA A 24 -15.52 -10.51 9.36
N THR A 25 -16.39 -11.51 9.55
CA THR A 25 -17.29 -11.58 10.71
C THR A 25 -16.54 -11.96 11.99
N PHE A 26 -15.80 -13.08 11.96
CA PHE A 26 -15.25 -13.67 13.19
C PHE A 26 -13.82 -13.18 13.49
N LYS A 27 -12.99 -12.95 12.48
CA LYS A 27 -11.61 -12.52 12.68
C LYS A 27 -11.47 -11.01 12.73
N PHE A 28 -12.10 -10.28 11.79
CA PHE A 28 -11.91 -8.83 11.62
C PHE A 28 -13.04 -7.99 12.23
N LYS A 29 -14.11 -8.61 12.73
CA LYS A 29 -15.26 -7.92 13.35
C LYS A 29 -15.79 -6.76 12.48
N LEU A 30 -15.97 -7.03 11.19
CA LEU A 30 -16.44 -6.04 10.22
C LEU A 30 -17.83 -5.52 10.59
N LYS A 31 -17.97 -4.19 10.69
CA LYS A 31 -19.24 -3.48 10.78
C LYS A 31 -19.44 -2.67 9.49
N VAL A 32 -20.44 -3.04 8.70
CA VAL A 32 -20.86 -2.27 7.54
C VAL A 32 -21.79 -1.16 8.02
N ILE A 33 -21.40 0.12 7.84
CA ILE A 33 -22.15 1.29 8.25
C ILE A 33 -23.24 1.56 7.24
N ARG A 34 -22.87 1.64 5.95
CA ARG A 34 -23.76 1.90 4.82
C ARG A 34 -23.36 1.03 3.65
N ASN A 35 -24.30 0.63 2.81
CA ASN A 35 -24.01 -0.08 1.57
C ASN A 35 -25.08 0.23 0.52
N GLU A 36 -24.87 1.29 -0.24
CA GLU A 36 -25.77 1.75 -1.30
C GLU A 36 -25.72 0.85 -2.54
N LEU A 37 -24.66 0.04 -2.68
CA LEU A 37 -24.58 -0.95 -3.79
C LEU A 37 -25.62 -2.07 -3.71
N LYS A 38 -26.30 -2.25 -2.56
CA LYS A 38 -27.36 -3.27 -2.43
C LYS A 38 -28.49 -3.07 -3.44
N LYS A 39 -28.81 -1.81 -3.78
CA LYS A 39 -29.89 -1.44 -4.68
C LYS A 39 -29.41 -1.21 -6.13
N LYS A 40 -28.08 -1.11 -6.36
CA LYS A 40 -27.52 -0.83 -7.68
C LYS A 40 -27.68 -2.02 -8.62
N LYS A 41 -28.35 -1.79 -9.74
CA LYS A 41 -28.39 -2.70 -10.89
C LYS A 41 -27.36 -2.26 -11.93
N GLY A 42 -26.86 -3.22 -12.73
CA GLY A 42 -25.90 -2.93 -13.79
C GLY A 42 -24.45 -2.77 -13.32
N PRO A 43 -23.56 -2.29 -14.21
CA PRO A 43 -22.14 -2.14 -13.93
C PRO A 43 -21.88 -0.97 -12.97
N CYS A 44 -20.72 -0.98 -12.33
CA CYS A 44 -20.21 0.13 -11.55
C CYS A 44 -18.70 -0.01 -11.30
N VAL A 45 -18.09 1.09 -10.92
CA VAL A 45 -16.70 1.15 -10.42
C VAL A 45 -16.75 1.39 -8.92
N ILE A 46 -15.93 0.69 -8.18
CA ILE A 46 -15.67 0.93 -6.76
C ILE A 46 -14.25 1.43 -6.64
N ILE A 47 -14.06 2.60 -6.04
CA ILE A 47 -12.76 3.07 -5.58
C ILE A 47 -12.69 2.94 -4.06
N ALA A 48 -11.52 2.56 -3.54
CA ALA A 48 -11.37 2.32 -2.11
C ALA A 48 -10.05 2.89 -1.58
N ASN A 49 -10.05 3.34 -0.31
CA ASN A 49 -8.81 3.60 0.40
C ASN A 49 -8.08 2.29 0.69
N HIS A 50 -6.75 2.33 0.83
CA HIS A 50 -5.94 1.12 0.96
C HIS A 50 -5.09 1.17 2.24
N GLU A 51 -5.63 0.59 3.30
CA GLU A 51 -5.01 0.58 4.62
C GLU A 51 -4.15 -0.66 4.83
N ALA A 52 -4.69 -1.83 4.49
CA ALA A 52 -4.05 -3.11 4.79
C ALA A 52 -4.37 -4.20 3.75
N SER A 53 -3.60 -5.27 3.78
CA SER A 53 -3.79 -6.44 2.89
C SER A 53 -5.13 -7.17 3.05
N ILE A 54 -5.91 -6.83 4.08
CA ILE A 54 -7.21 -7.44 4.37
C ILE A 54 -8.40 -6.65 3.81
N ASP A 55 -8.18 -5.49 3.20
CA ASP A 55 -9.24 -4.60 2.72
C ASP A 55 -10.16 -5.27 1.71
N PHE A 56 -9.60 -6.04 0.76
CA PHE A 56 -10.38 -6.77 -0.23
C PHE A 56 -11.29 -7.84 0.39
N ILE A 57 -10.89 -8.43 1.53
CA ILE A 57 -11.69 -9.42 2.28
C ILE A 57 -12.94 -8.75 2.84
N ASN A 58 -12.75 -7.58 3.48
CA ASN A 58 -13.83 -6.82 4.10
C ASN A 58 -14.79 -6.29 3.04
N LEU A 59 -14.28 -5.75 1.94
CA LEU A 59 -15.10 -5.27 0.82
C LEU A 59 -15.88 -6.42 0.16
N THR A 60 -15.24 -7.55 -0.13
CA THR A 60 -15.91 -8.74 -0.68
C THR A 60 -17.03 -9.21 0.24
N ALA A 61 -16.79 -9.29 1.55
CA ALA A 61 -17.78 -9.73 2.53
C ALA A 61 -19.00 -8.81 2.66
N ALA A 62 -18.81 -7.51 2.45
CA ALA A 62 -19.86 -6.50 2.56
C ALA A 62 -20.72 -6.39 1.28
N VAL A 63 -20.09 -6.49 0.12
CA VAL A 63 -20.73 -6.25 -1.18
C VAL A 63 -21.13 -7.58 -1.82
N LYS A 64 -22.43 -7.87 -1.82
CA LYS A 64 -22.98 -9.10 -2.43
C LYS A 64 -22.97 -9.05 -3.97
N ARG A 65 -21.81 -8.78 -4.58
CA ARG A 65 -21.61 -8.71 -6.03
C ARG A 65 -20.32 -9.43 -6.39
N ARG A 66 -20.26 -9.99 -7.60
CA ARG A 66 -19.01 -10.55 -8.14
C ARG A 66 -18.11 -9.38 -8.58
N ILE A 67 -17.01 -9.18 -7.88
CA ILE A 67 -16.08 -8.06 -8.06
C ILE A 67 -14.87 -8.52 -8.86
N ASN A 68 -14.50 -7.74 -9.87
CA ASN A 68 -13.21 -7.84 -10.55
C ASN A 68 -12.23 -6.88 -9.87
N TYR A 69 -11.24 -7.41 -9.16
CA TYR A 69 -10.20 -6.62 -8.50
C TYR A 69 -9.03 -6.34 -9.43
N VAL A 70 -8.53 -5.12 -9.41
CA VAL A 70 -7.23 -4.78 -10.01
C VAL A 70 -6.16 -5.00 -8.95
N ILE A 71 -5.15 -5.82 -9.27
CA ILE A 71 -4.03 -6.12 -8.35
C ILE A 71 -2.68 -5.89 -9.03
N SER A 72 -1.62 -5.77 -8.22
CA SER A 72 -0.27 -5.65 -8.79
C SER A 72 0.13 -6.90 -9.56
N ASN A 73 0.84 -6.71 -10.66
CA ASN A 73 1.35 -7.82 -11.48
C ASN A 73 2.37 -8.69 -10.71
N SER A 74 3.20 -8.08 -9.86
CA SER A 74 4.13 -8.80 -8.97
C SER A 74 3.36 -9.79 -8.08
N PHE A 75 2.34 -9.30 -7.38
CA PHE A 75 1.51 -10.14 -6.51
C PHE A 75 0.79 -11.25 -7.29
N TYR A 76 0.19 -10.91 -8.45
CA TYR A 76 -0.46 -11.90 -9.33
C TYR A 76 0.49 -13.00 -9.78
N GLN A 77 1.74 -12.65 -10.11
CA GLN A 77 2.71 -13.62 -10.59
C GLN A 77 3.23 -14.55 -9.49
N THR A 78 3.50 -14.02 -8.31
CA THR A 78 4.22 -14.70 -7.24
C THR A 78 3.34 -15.48 -6.27
N LEU A 79 2.03 -15.22 -6.25
CA LEU A 79 1.11 -15.87 -5.29
C LEU A 79 0.91 -17.38 -5.54
N GLY A 80 1.29 -17.89 -6.72
CA GLY A 80 1.23 -19.33 -7.05
C GLY A 80 -0.17 -19.89 -7.34
N ILE A 81 -1.22 -19.04 -7.33
CA ILE A 81 -2.63 -19.42 -7.52
C ILE A 81 -3.28 -18.70 -8.73
N LYS A 82 -2.52 -18.51 -9.80
CA LYS A 82 -2.99 -17.78 -11.01
C LYS A 82 -4.31 -18.29 -11.57
N SER A 83 -4.51 -19.61 -11.59
CA SER A 83 -5.77 -20.20 -12.09
C SER A 83 -6.97 -19.78 -11.25
N LEU A 84 -6.81 -19.73 -9.93
CA LEU A 84 -7.84 -19.27 -8.99
C LEU A 84 -8.10 -17.76 -9.17
N LEU A 85 -7.05 -16.95 -9.25
CA LEU A 85 -7.17 -15.51 -9.48
C LEU A 85 -7.88 -15.21 -10.80
N ASN A 86 -7.56 -15.93 -11.86
CA ASN A 86 -8.26 -15.82 -13.16
C ASN A 86 -9.72 -16.23 -13.06
N ALA A 87 -10.03 -17.29 -12.31
CA ALA A 87 -11.41 -17.70 -12.06
C ALA A 87 -12.19 -16.67 -11.24
N CYS A 88 -11.51 -15.95 -10.33
CA CYS A 88 -12.07 -14.80 -9.62
C CYS A 88 -12.11 -13.51 -10.47
N GLY A 89 -11.70 -13.54 -11.73
CA GLY A 89 -11.77 -12.39 -12.63
C GLY A 89 -10.81 -11.25 -12.25
N VAL A 90 -9.70 -11.57 -11.60
CA VAL A 90 -8.70 -10.59 -11.19
C VAL A 90 -7.96 -10.02 -12.40
N ILE A 91 -7.66 -8.73 -12.37
CA ILE A 91 -6.94 -8.00 -13.43
C ILE A 91 -5.56 -7.63 -12.92
N PRO A 92 -4.49 -8.29 -13.39
CA PRO A 92 -3.13 -7.87 -13.07
C PRO A 92 -2.79 -6.57 -13.80
N LYS A 93 -2.21 -5.60 -13.08
CA LYS A 93 -1.76 -4.30 -13.57
C LYS A 93 -0.32 -4.04 -13.12
N GLN A 94 0.50 -3.48 -14.00
CA GLN A 94 1.79 -2.91 -13.61
C GLN A 94 1.55 -1.66 -12.76
N GLN A 95 2.14 -1.63 -11.55
CA GLN A 95 1.97 -0.50 -10.65
C GLN A 95 2.69 0.73 -11.23
N PHE A 96 2.08 1.91 -11.03
CA PHE A 96 2.60 3.22 -11.45
C PHE A 96 2.90 3.37 -12.94
N GLN A 97 2.51 2.41 -13.76
CA GLN A 97 2.60 2.47 -15.22
C GLN A 97 1.20 2.36 -15.83
N THR A 98 0.98 3.11 -16.91
CA THR A 98 -0.29 3.09 -17.63
C THR A 98 -0.13 2.31 -18.95
N ALA A 99 -0.49 1.03 -18.92
CA ALA A 99 -0.57 0.23 -20.13
C ALA A 99 -1.98 0.32 -20.73
N ILE A 100 -2.09 0.66 -22.00
CA ILE A 100 -3.37 0.72 -22.73
C ILE A 100 -4.11 -0.62 -22.64
N THR A 101 -3.37 -1.73 -22.63
CA THR A 101 -3.95 -3.07 -22.49
C THR A 101 -4.67 -3.26 -21.16
N ASP A 102 -4.19 -2.67 -20.08
CA ASP A 102 -4.79 -2.80 -18.76
C ASP A 102 -6.04 -1.92 -18.66
N LEU A 103 -6.00 -0.70 -19.21
CA LEU A 103 -7.18 0.16 -19.32
C LEU A 103 -8.30 -0.53 -20.14
N LYS A 104 -7.96 -1.17 -21.26
CA LYS A 104 -8.92 -1.94 -22.06
C LYS A 104 -9.57 -3.08 -21.28
N LYS A 105 -8.78 -3.83 -20.46
CA LYS A 105 -9.32 -4.88 -19.61
C LYS A 105 -10.29 -4.32 -18.55
N MET A 106 -9.96 -3.19 -17.92
CA MET A 106 -10.85 -2.54 -16.96
C MET A 106 -12.16 -2.09 -17.62
N LYS A 107 -12.08 -1.48 -18.82
CA LYS A 107 -13.26 -1.09 -19.61
C LYS A 107 -14.12 -2.29 -19.98
N GLU A 108 -13.50 -3.40 -20.36
CA GLU A 108 -14.21 -4.64 -20.71
C GLU A 108 -15.04 -5.20 -19.54
N VAL A 109 -14.58 -5.04 -18.28
CA VAL A 109 -15.36 -5.44 -17.10
C VAL A 109 -16.69 -4.72 -17.05
N VAL A 110 -16.67 -3.39 -17.13
CA VAL A 110 -17.90 -2.59 -17.04
C VAL A 110 -18.78 -2.78 -18.26
N GLN A 111 -18.22 -2.90 -19.45
CA GLN A 111 -18.96 -3.24 -20.67
C GLN A 111 -19.66 -4.61 -20.60
N ASN A 112 -19.06 -5.57 -19.88
CA ASN A 112 -19.65 -6.88 -19.61
C ASN A 112 -20.59 -6.85 -18.39
N ASN A 113 -21.09 -5.67 -18.01
CA ASN A 113 -21.99 -5.47 -16.87
C ASN A 113 -21.42 -5.98 -15.53
N GLY A 114 -20.09 -5.86 -15.34
CA GLY A 114 -19.35 -6.26 -14.15
C GLY A 114 -19.19 -5.13 -13.11
N THR A 115 -18.63 -5.47 -11.96
CA THR A 115 -18.22 -4.53 -10.92
C THR A 115 -16.70 -4.51 -10.87
N LEU A 116 -16.10 -3.37 -11.16
CA LEU A 116 -14.66 -3.17 -11.12
C LEU A 116 -14.26 -2.52 -9.79
N THR A 117 -13.26 -3.04 -9.11
CA THR A 117 -12.70 -2.39 -7.92
C THR A 117 -11.24 -2.02 -8.12
N ILE A 118 -10.91 -0.78 -7.73
CA ILE A 118 -9.59 -0.19 -7.84
C ILE A 118 -9.23 0.45 -6.50
N TYR A 119 -7.97 0.30 -6.09
CA TYR A 119 -7.36 1.05 -5.01
C TYR A 119 -6.44 2.10 -5.64
N PRO A 120 -6.90 3.38 -5.79
CA PRO A 120 -6.17 4.39 -6.58
C PRO A 120 -4.76 4.69 -6.08
N ALA A 121 -4.54 4.60 -4.77
CA ALA A 121 -3.21 4.77 -4.17
C ALA A 121 -2.19 3.73 -4.66
N GLY A 122 -2.64 2.52 -5.04
CA GLY A 122 -1.78 1.43 -5.52
C GLY A 122 -0.88 0.79 -4.47
N LEU A 123 -0.72 1.41 -3.31
CA LEU A 123 0.05 0.93 -2.17
C LEU A 123 -0.77 1.04 -0.88
N MET A 124 -0.56 0.10 0.03
CA MET A 124 -1.04 0.19 1.40
C MET A 124 -0.22 1.21 2.18
N THR A 125 -0.85 1.88 3.14
CA THR A 125 -0.14 2.80 4.03
C THR A 125 0.90 2.10 4.90
N GLU A 126 2.00 2.78 5.15
CA GLU A 126 3.04 2.34 6.08
C GLU A 126 2.90 2.93 7.48
N ASN A 127 2.25 4.09 7.62
CA ASN A 127 2.18 4.86 8.86
C ASN A 127 0.73 5.15 9.33
N GLY A 128 -0.28 4.62 8.66
CA GLY A 128 -1.69 4.81 9.03
C GLY A 128 -2.33 6.09 8.49
N VAL A 129 -1.64 6.79 7.57
CA VAL A 129 -2.17 7.95 6.85
C VAL A 129 -2.22 7.62 5.36
N SER A 130 -3.12 8.25 4.62
CA SER A 130 -3.25 8.06 3.17
C SER A 130 -1.91 8.16 2.45
N THR A 131 -1.63 7.19 1.60
CA THR A 131 -0.55 7.31 0.62
C THR A 131 -0.95 8.26 -0.51
N ILE A 132 0.04 8.78 -1.23
CA ILE A 132 -0.20 9.65 -2.38
C ILE A 132 -1.06 8.91 -3.40
N ILE A 133 -2.16 9.52 -3.82
CA ILE A 133 -2.99 9.05 -4.92
C ILE A 133 -2.51 9.77 -6.19
N PRO A 134 -2.01 9.03 -7.20
CA PRO A 134 -1.57 9.65 -8.45
C PRO A 134 -2.71 10.40 -9.16
N GLY A 135 -2.44 11.58 -9.71
CA GLY A 135 -3.37 12.42 -10.47
C GLY A 135 -3.76 11.82 -11.83
N SER A 136 -4.22 10.58 -11.84
CA SER A 136 -4.68 9.87 -13.05
C SER A 136 -6.03 9.20 -12.86
N SER A 137 -6.61 9.32 -11.66
CA SER A 137 -7.88 8.69 -11.31
C SER A 137 -9.04 9.31 -12.10
N GLY A 138 -9.07 10.62 -12.23
CA GLY A 138 -10.09 11.34 -13.00
C GLY A 138 -10.11 10.93 -14.48
N LYS A 139 -8.93 10.82 -15.12
CA LYS A 139 -8.81 10.31 -16.50
C LYS A 139 -9.34 8.90 -16.63
N LEU A 140 -9.05 8.02 -15.66
CA LEU A 140 -9.53 6.65 -15.66
C LEU A 140 -11.06 6.59 -15.49
N LEU A 141 -11.63 7.35 -14.55
CA LEU A 141 -13.08 7.38 -14.32
C LEU A 141 -13.83 7.91 -15.54
N LYS A 142 -13.34 8.98 -16.19
CA LYS A 142 -13.90 9.48 -17.47
C LYS A 142 -13.82 8.43 -18.59
N PHE A 143 -12.74 7.67 -18.65
CA PHE A 143 -12.59 6.59 -19.62
C PHE A 143 -13.59 5.42 -19.37
N LEU A 144 -13.80 5.08 -18.10
CA LEU A 144 -14.71 3.99 -17.73
C LEU A 144 -16.19 4.35 -17.95
N LYS A 145 -16.59 5.61 -17.74
CA LYS A 145 -17.96 6.14 -17.98
C LYS A 145 -19.05 5.31 -17.29
N GLU A 146 -18.91 5.09 -16.00
CA GLU A 146 -19.87 4.35 -15.17
C GLU A 146 -20.03 5.04 -13.81
N ASP A 147 -21.13 4.73 -13.09
CA ASP A 147 -21.32 5.20 -11.73
C ASP A 147 -20.16 4.72 -10.84
N VAL A 148 -19.63 5.63 -10.04
CA VAL A 148 -18.50 5.38 -9.14
C VAL A 148 -18.97 5.41 -7.70
N TYR A 149 -18.61 4.37 -6.97
CA TYR A 149 -18.86 4.22 -5.54
C TYR A 149 -17.54 4.29 -4.77
N VAL A 150 -17.58 4.89 -3.59
CA VAL A 150 -16.50 4.80 -2.61
C VAL A 150 -16.76 3.61 -1.70
N ALA A 151 -15.71 2.86 -1.39
CA ALA A 151 -15.68 1.93 -0.29
C ALA A 151 -14.63 2.42 0.73
N TYR A 152 -15.09 3.11 1.75
CA TYR A 152 -14.22 3.71 2.77
C TYR A 152 -14.11 2.80 3.98
N THR A 153 -12.90 2.32 4.24
CA THR A 153 -12.59 1.43 5.35
C THR A 153 -11.87 2.20 6.45
N THR A 154 -12.15 1.88 7.72
CA THR A 154 -11.37 2.33 8.87
C THR A 154 -11.06 1.16 9.80
N GLY A 155 -9.89 1.19 10.45
CA GLY A 155 -9.44 0.17 11.38
C GLY A 155 -8.74 -1.03 10.75
N SER A 156 -8.62 -1.09 9.43
CA SER A 156 -7.85 -2.14 8.75
C SER A 156 -6.36 -2.01 9.03
N TYR A 157 -5.83 -0.78 8.99
CA TYR A 157 -4.43 -0.53 9.34
C TYR A 157 -4.15 -0.94 10.78
N LEU A 158 -4.94 -0.49 11.75
CA LEU A 158 -4.74 -0.86 13.15
C LEU A 158 -4.92 -2.36 13.41
N THR A 159 -5.70 -3.05 12.59
CA THR A 159 -5.86 -4.51 12.64
C THR A 159 -4.62 -5.24 12.11
N HIS A 160 -4.05 -4.79 11.01
CA HIS A 160 -2.89 -5.45 10.38
C HIS A 160 -1.99 -4.44 9.66
N PRO A 161 -1.22 -3.63 10.41
CA PRO A 161 -0.25 -2.73 9.81
C PRO A 161 0.77 -3.50 8.96
N LYS A 162 1.23 -2.89 7.88
CA LYS A 162 2.18 -3.49 6.94
C LYS A 162 3.52 -3.92 7.58
N TRP A 163 3.90 -3.27 8.66
CA TRP A 163 5.12 -3.54 9.43
C TRP A 163 4.94 -4.64 10.50
N SER A 164 3.69 -4.91 10.93
CA SER A 164 3.42 -5.83 12.03
C SER A 164 3.36 -7.29 11.57
N LYS A 165 3.95 -8.17 12.35
CA LYS A 165 3.79 -9.64 12.20
C LYS A 165 2.54 -10.17 12.88
N VAL A 166 1.90 -9.36 13.73
CA VAL A 166 0.79 -9.76 14.61
C VAL A 166 -0.53 -9.16 14.14
N TYR A 167 -1.55 -10.00 13.97
CA TYR A 167 -2.91 -9.52 13.79
C TYR A 167 -3.48 -9.00 15.13
N ARG A 168 -4.06 -7.82 15.08
CA ARG A 168 -4.74 -7.18 16.20
C ARG A 168 -6.23 -7.34 16.01
N LYS A 169 -6.96 -7.74 17.05
CA LYS A 169 -8.40 -7.98 16.95
C LYS A 169 -9.17 -6.78 17.50
N GLY A 170 -9.64 -5.93 16.61
CA GLY A 170 -10.50 -4.76 16.89
C GLY A 170 -11.70 -4.75 15.97
N ARG A 171 -12.29 -3.58 15.79
CA ARG A 171 -13.41 -3.35 14.88
C ARG A 171 -12.91 -2.72 13.60
N ILE A 172 -13.30 -3.27 12.45
CA ILE A 172 -13.15 -2.64 11.15
C ILE A 172 -14.54 -2.12 10.75
N THR A 173 -14.60 -0.88 10.24
CA THR A 173 -15.83 -0.34 9.65
C THR A 173 -15.67 -0.21 8.14
N LEU A 174 -16.78 -0.33 7.43
CA LEU A 174 -16.84 -0.12 5.99
C LEU A 174 -18.08 0.69 5.63
N ASP A 175 -17.88 1.79 4.94
CA ASP A 175 -18.92 2.64 4.38
C ASP A 175 -18.87 2.59 2.86
N VAL A 176 -19.97 2.19 2.21
CA VAL A 176 -20.06 2.08 0.75
C VAL A 176 -21.17 2.98 0.24
N TYR A 177 -20.82 4.03 -0.50
CA TYR A 177 -21.75 5.06 -0.97
C TYR A 177 -21.43 5.53 -2.39
N LEU A 178 -22.40 6.14 -3.05
CA LEU A 178 -22.22 6.73 -4.37
C LEU A 178 -21.32 7.95 -4.28
N LEU A 179 -20.25 7.97 -5.09
CA LEU A 179 -19.39 9.14 -5.25
C LEU A 179 -19.99 10.10 -6.28
N ALA A 180 -20.25 9.58 -7.47
CA ALA A 180 -20.82 10.30 -8.59
C ALA A 180 -21.46 9.34 -9.58
N THR A 181 -22.53 9.78 -10.23
CA THR A 181 -23.14 9.09 -11.37
C THR A 181 -22.26 9.26 -12.62
N LYS A 182 -22.48 8.43 -13.62
CA LYS A 182 -21.77 8.56 -14.93
C LYS A 182 -22.07 9.88 -15.62
N GLU A 183 -23.27 10.44 -15.39
CA GLU A 183 -23.69 11.74 -15.90
C GLU A 183 -22.85 12.86 -15.27
N GLU A 184 -22.74 12.90 -13.92
CA GLU A 184 -21.93 13.86 -13.19
C GLU A 184 -20.44 13.75 -13.57
N ILE A 185 -19.89 12.52 -13.66
CA ILE A 185 -18.50 12.27 -14.09
C ILE A 185 -18.25 12.85 -15.49
N SER A 186 -19.23 12.77 -16.40
CA SER A 186 -19.08 13.31 -17.75
C SER A 186 -18.92 14.83 -17.77
N GLN A 187 -19.54 15.52 -16.81
CA GLN A 187 -19.57 16.98 -16.70
C GLN A 187 -18.35 17.56 -15.96
N MET A 188 -17.79 16.84 -14.98
CA MET A 188 -16.64 17.27 -14.21
C MET A 188 -15.37 17.28 -15.05
N SER A 189 -14.42 18.17 -14.76
CA SER A 189 -13.07 18.11 -15.30
C SER A 189 -12.26 16.92 -14.74
N VAL A 190 -11.10 16.64 -15.30
CA VAL A 190 -10.20 15.61 -14.77
C VAL A 190 -9.67 16.02 -13.40
N GLU A 191 -9.32 17.29 -13.26
CA GLU A 191 -8.76 17.89 -12.05
C GLU A 191 -9.77 17.87 -10.90
N GLU A 192 -11.05 18.19 -11.18
CA GLU A 192 -12.14 18.10 -10.20
C GLU A 192 -12.35 16.65 -9.74
N LEU A 193 -12.31 15.69 -10.64
CA LEU A 193 -12.43 14.27 -10.31
C LEU A 193 -11.24 13.77 -9.51
N ASP A 194 -10.01 14.17 -9.85
CA ASP A 194 -8.81 13.81 -9.08
C ASP A 194 -8.88 14.38 -7.67
N ALA A 195 -9.26 15.65 -7.52
CA ALA A 195 -9.45 16.30 -6.22
C ALA A 195 -10.53 15.59 -5.38
N LEU A 196 -11.67 15.25 -6.00
CA LEU A 196 -12.77 14.54 -5.34
C LEU A 196 -12.34 13.15 -4.87
N VAL A 197 -11.60 12.40 -5.69
CA VAL A 197 -11.08 11.07 -5.34
C VAL A 197 -10.10 11.17 -4.18
N ILE A 198 -9.18 12.14 -4.20
CA ILE A 198 -8.21 12.38 -3.13
C ILE A 198 -8.93 12.71 -1.82
N ASP A 199 -9.88 13.65 -1.85
CA ASP A 199 -10.67 14.05 -0.69
C ASP A 199 -11.39 12.85 -0.05
N ARG A 200 -12.12 12.08 -0.85
CA ARG A 200 -12.96 10.98 -0.37
C ARG A 200 -12.23 9.71 0.04
N LEU A 201 -10.98 9.54 -0.38
CA LEU A 201 -10.14 8.39 0.00
C LEU A 201 -9.06 8.76 1.02
N SER A 202 -8.93 10.04 1.37
CA SER A 202 -8.00 10.50 2.41
C SER A 202 -8.43 10.01 3.79
N PHE A 203 -7.46 9.55 4.59
CA PHE A 203 -7.68 9.07 5.94
C PHE A 203 -6.46 9.31 6.85
N ASN A 204 -6.72 9.35 8.15
CA ASN A 204 -5.72 9.26 9.20
C ASN A 204 -6.28 8.34 10.31
N GLU A 205 -5.76 7.13 10.40
CA GLU A 205 -6.25 6.11 11.33
C GLU A 205 -6.05 6.48 12.80
N TYR A 206 -5.01 7.25 13.12
CA TYR A 206 -4.80 7.68 14.50
C TYR A 206 -5.73 8.80 14.92
N GLU A 207 -6.10 9.73 14.01
CA GLU A 207 -7.14 10.74 14.26
C GLU A 207 -8.53 10.08 14.36
N ASN A 208 -8.83 9.13 13.48
CA ASN A 208 -10.05 8.34 13.57
C ASN A 208 -10.13 7.60 14.91
N GLN A 209 -9.00 7.07 15.40
CA GLN A 209 -8.92 6.32 16.64
C GLN A 209 -9.10 7.20 17.89
N GLU A 210 -8.69 8.47 17.86
CA GLU A 210 -8.97 9.42 18.94
C GLU A 210 -10.47 9.55 19.21
N THR A 211 -11.28 9.54 18.15
CA THR A 211 -12.74 9.64 18.26
C THR A 211 -13.39 8.28 18.48
N ALA A 212 -12.95 7.25 17.76
CA ALA A 212 -13.57 5.93 17.76
C ALA A 212 -13.31 5.14 19.04
N GLN A 213 -12.17 5.37 19.71
CA GLN A 213 -11.74 4.74 20.96
C GLN A 213 -11.93 3.21 20.96
N ILE A 214 -11.48 2.57 19.87
CA ILE A 214 -11.60 1.12 19.70
C ILE A 214 -10.39 0.43 20.29
N GLU A 215 -10.60 -0.44 21.28
CA GLU A 215 -9.55 -1.31 21.79
C GLU A 215 -9.28 -2.47 20.83
N TYR A 216 -8.00 -2.69 20.53
CA TYR A 216 -7.53 -3.82 19.76
C TYR A 216 -6.83 -4.83 20.68
N LYS A 217 -7.30 -6.09 20.69
CA LYS A 217 -6.52 -7.16 21.33
C LYS A 217 -5.17 -7.29 20.61
N ASN A 218 -4.06 -7.28 21.37
CA ASN A 218 -2.69 -7.13 20.89
C ASN A 218 -2.44 -5.78 20.16
N GLY A 219 -3.27 -4.76 20.39
CA GLY A 219 -3.10 -3.42 19.82
C GLY A 219 -1.85 -2.71 20.34
N ASP A 220 -1.42 -3.09 21.51
CA ASP A 220 -0.22 -2.62 22.18
C ASP A 220 1.09 -3.27 21.68
N ASN A 221 1.04 -4.32 20.86
CA ASN A 221 2.25 -4.92 20.29
C ASN A 221 2.89 -4.00 19.25
N VAL A 222 4.18 -3.65 19.45
CA VAL A 222 4.94 -2.73 18.59
C VAL A 222 6.02 -3.42 17.76
N GLU A 223 6.12 -4.75 17.79
CA GLU A 223 7.13 -5.48 17.02
C GLU A 223 7.01 -5.23 15.52
N GLY A 224 8.07 -4.69 14.95
CA GLY A 224 8.13 -4.21 13.58
C GLY A 224 8.11 -2.69 13.42
N PHE A 225 7.85 -1.90 14.48
CA PHE A 225 7.92 -0.44 14.43
C PHE A 225 9.32 0.06 14.04
N GLU A 226 10.39 -0.66 14.42
CA GLU A 226 11.76 -0.37 14.03
C GLU A 226 11.98 -0.31 12.51
N ASN A 227 11.08 -0.91 11.75
CA ASN A 227 11.12 -0.94 10.29
C ASN A 227 10.41 0.27 9.63
N VAL A 228 9.75 1.12 10.42
CA VAL A 228 9.07 2.33 9.93
C VAL A 228 9.45 3.58 10.75
N LEU A 229 9.78 3.42 12.03
CA LEU A 229 10.21 4.49 12.94
C LEU A 229 11.70 4.29 13.29
N HIS A 230 12.56 4.40 12.29
CA HIS A 230 13.96 3.98 12.37
C HIS A 230 14.87 4.95 13.13
N LEU A 231 14.41 6.17 13.45
CA LEU A 231 15.19 7.22 14.08
C LEU A 231 14.66 7.55 15.48
N CYS A 232 15.55 7.68 16.45
CA CYS A 232 15.21 8.10 17.82
C CYS A 232 14.98 9.63 17.89
N PRO A 233 13.82 10.12 18.40
CA PRO A 233 13.54 11.55 18.44
C PRO A 233 14.39 12.30 19.48
N LYS A 234 14.97 11.61 20.47
CA LYS A 234 15.77 12.21 21.52
C LYS A 234 17.22 12.41 21.12
N CYS A 235 17.87 11.38 20.59
CA CYS A 235 19.29 11.46 20.21
C CYS A 235 19.54 11.56 18.71
N GLN A 236 18.48 11.52 17.90
CA GLN A 236 18.48 11.62 16.43
C GLN A 236 19.34 10.57 15.71
N LYS A 237 19.75 9.50 16.40
CA LYS A 237 20.45 8.40 15.76
C LYS A 237 19.49 7.48 15.02
N GLU A 238 19.89 7.09 13.82
CA GLU A 238 19.13 6.16 12.96
C GLU A 238 19.40 4.70 13.32
N PHE A 239 18.44 3.84 13.04
CA PHE A 239 18.49 2.37 13.13
C PHE A 239 18.78 1.81 14.53
N VAL A 240 18.70 2.66 15.55
CA VAL A 240 18.95 2.31 16.96
C VAL A 240 17.68 1.96 17.74
N MET A 241 16.52 2.03 17.08
CA MET A 241 15.25 1.67 17.73
C MET A 241 15.01 0.16 17.67
N THR A 242 14.50 -0.37 18.79
CA THR A 242 14.14 -1.79 18.96
C THR A 242 12.76 -1.91 19.56
N ALA A 243 11.98 -2.90 19.10
CA ALA A 243 10.63 -3.17 19.57
C ALA A 243 10.55 -4.54 20.25
N SER A 244 9.88 -4.61 21.39
CA SER A 244 9.62 -5.86 22.11
C SER A 244 8.30 -5.77 22.88
N GLY A 245 7.35 -6.64 22.55
CA GLY A 245 6.01 -6.62 23.12
C GLY A 245 5.34 -5.25 22.91
N ASN A 246 5.07 -4.53 24.00
CA ASN A 246 4.46 -3.19 23.95
C ASN A 246 5.47 -2.04 24.16
N THR A 247 6.77 -2.33 24.17
CA THR A 247 7.82 -1.34 24.44
C THR A 247 8.66 -1.10 23.20
N PHE A 248 8.88 0.18 22.89
CA PHE A 248 9.72 0.66 21.82
C PHE A 248 10.84 1.50 22.39
N LYS A 249 12.11 1.08 22.21
CA LYS A 249 13.26 1.61 22.95
C LYS A 249 14.43 1.93 22.03
N CYS A 250 15.12 3.02 22.32
CA CYS A 250 16.40 3.37 21.72
C CYS A 250 17.56 2.65 22.45
N SER A 251 18.34 1.86 21.72
CA SER A 251 19.53 1.18 22.27
C SER A 251 20.71 2.13 22.56
N SER A 252 20.72 3.33 21.95
CA SER A 252 21.82 4.31 22.12
C SER A 252 21.63 5.21 23.33
N CYS A 253 20.45 5.82 23.56
CA CYS A 253 20.24 6.80 24.63
C CYS A 253 19.19 6.36 25.67
N GLY A 254 18.58 5.19 25.49
CA GLY A 254 17.60 4.66 26.43
C GLY A 254 16.21 5.30 26.34
N ASN A 255 15.97 6.24 25.41
CA ASN A 255 14.64 6.81 25.17
C ASN A 255 13.63 5.69 24.86
N GLN A 256 12.44 5.73 25.48
CA GLN A 256 11.51 4.63 25.36
C GLN A 256 10.04 5.08 25.36
N ALA A 257 9.23 4.33 24.66
CA ALA A 257 7.80 4.50 24.57
C ALA A 257 7.06 3.21 24.90
N ARG A 258 5.88 3.32 25.47
CA ARG A 258 4.94 2.21 25.68
C ARG A 258 3.70 2.41 24.81
N SER A 259 3.32 1.37 24.08
CA SER A 259 2.07 1.34 23.35
C SER A 259 0.92 0.85 24.23
N ASN A 260 -0.28 1.34 23.95
CA ASN A 260 -1.52 0.88 24.56
C ASN A 260 -2.41 0.14 23.55
N LYS A 261 -3.53 -0.40 24.01
CA LYS A 261 -4.49 -1.14 23.18
C LYS A 261 -5.17 -0.33 22.08
N PHE A 262 -5.07 0.99 22.15
CA PHE A 262 -5.57 1.92 21.12
C PHE A 262 -4.54 2.16 20.01
N GLY A 263 -3.30 1.68 20.18
CA GLY A 263 -2.18 1.92 19.26
C GLY A 263 -1.47 3.25 19.48
N PHE A 264 -1.78 3.97 20.58
CA PHE A 264 -1.08 5.20 20.97
C PHE A 264 0.16 4.90 21.80
N LEU A 265 1.14 5.80 21.71
CA LEU A 265 2.39 5.72 22.46
C LEU A 265 2.40 6.74 23.63
N THR A 266 3.00 6.33 24.72
CA THR A 266 3.27 7.20 25.89
C THR A 266 4.73 7.03 26.32
N ASN A 267 5.31 8.06 26.91
CA ASN A 267 6.62 7.97 27.57
C ASN A 267 6.57 7.01 28.78
N ILE A 268 7.69 6.39 29.08
CA ILE A 268 7.82 5.47 30.22
C ILE A 268 8.48 6.19 31.39
N LYS A 269 9.43 7.08 31.13
CA LYS A 269 10.20 7.84 32.13
C LYS A 269 10.12 9.33 31.85
N ASP A 270 10.32 10.12 32.88
CA ASP A 270 10.53 11.55 32.71
C ASP A 270 11.72 11.82 31.81
N GLY A 271 11.57 12.76 30.89
CA GLY A 271 12.59 13.11 29.91
C GLY A 271 12.66 12.18 28.68
N ASP A 272 11.81 11.17 28.57
CA ASP A 272 11.60 10.47 27.28
C ASP A 272 10.87 11.38 26.29
N ILE A 273 11.32 11.39 25.03
CA ILE A 273 10.69 12.13 23.93
C ILE A 273 9.92 11.12 23.07
N VAL A 274 8.60 11.27 23.05
CA VAL A 274 7.67 10.34 22.41
C VAL A 274 6.55 11.12 21.72
N PHE A 275 6.17 10.69 20.54
CA PHE A 275 4.95 11.17 19.86
C PHE A 275 3.80 10.23 20.20
N LYS A 276 2.70 10.75 20.70
CA LYS A 276 1.49 9.97 21.03
C LYS A 276 1.03 9.14 19.83
N HIS A 277 0.99 9.76 18.65
CA HIS A 277 0.62 9.10 17.39
C HIS A 277 1.88 8.65 16.64
N PRO A 278 2.02 7.35 16.32
CA PRO A 278 3.15 6.86 15.53
C PRO A 278 3.35 7.54 14.18
N ASN A 279 2.28 7.97 13.50
CA ASN A 279 2.38 8.73 12.25
C ASN A 279 3.08 10.09 12.45
N LYS A 280 2.89 10.76 13.60
CA LYS A 280 3.60 12.02 13.91
C LYS A 280 5.10 11.80 14.14
N TRP A 281 5.47 10.63 14.68
CA TRP A 281 6.88 10.24 14.75
C TRP A 281 7.45 9.98 13.34
N TYR A 282 6.69 9.34 12.49
CA TYR A 282 7.05 9.15 11.07
C TYR A 282 7.21 10.50 10.34
N ASP A 283 6.27 11.44 10.54
CA ASP A 283 6.34 12.78 9.95
C ASP A 283 7.61 13.53 10.41
N TYR A 284 7.95 13.43 11.71
CA TYR A 284 9.18 14.02 12.25
C TYR A 284 10.45 13.47 11.56
N ILE A 285 10.52 12.14 11.40
CA ILE A 285 11.63 11.50 10.67
C ILE A 285 11.69 11.97 9.21
N TYR A 286 10.54 12.05 8.56
CA TYR A 286 10.41 12.48 7.16
C TYR A 286 10.91 13.91 6.96
N GLU A 287 10.54 14.85 7.84
CA GLU A 287 11.00 16.24 7.77
C GLU A 287 12.49 16.39 8.07
N LEU A 288 13.06 15.60 8.99
CA LEU A 288 14.51 15.58 9.20
C LEU A 288 15.26 15.11 7.94
N LEU A 289 14.81 14.02 7.34
CA LEU A 289 15.41 13.50 6.09
C LEU A 289 15.24 14.48 4.92
N LYS A 290 14.10 15.16 4.82
CA LYS A 290 13.86 16.17 3.81
C LYS A 290 14.80 17.37 3.94
N ASN A 291 15.08 17.80 5.18
CA ASN A 291 16.06 18.83 5.46
C ASN A 291 17.48 18.37 5.11
N GLU A 292 17.87 17.15 5.49
CA GLU A 292 19.16 16.55 5.13
C GLU A 292 19.35 16.52 3.61
N ILE A 293 18.37 15.99 2.86
CA ILE A 293 18.40 15.94 1.39
C ILE A 293 18.43 17.34 0.76
N THR A 294 17.83 18.34 1.40
CA THR A 294 17.78 19.69 0.85
C THR A 294 19.09 20.46 1.09
N GLN A 295 19.75 20.21 2.21
CA GLN A 295 20.99 20.87 2.60
C GLN A 295 22.25 20.19 2.03
N THR A 296 22.13 18.92 1.60
CA THR A 296 23.28 18.17 1.09
C THR A 296 23.29 18.21 -0.43
N GLU A 297 24.34 18.82 -0.99
CA GLU A 297 24.56 18.82 -2.43
C GLU A 297 24.77 17.37 -2.93
N ASN A 298 24.11 17.02 -4.03
CA ASN A 298 24.19 15.69 -4.64
C ASN A 298 23.90 14.50 -3.68
N TYR A 299 22.94 14.71 -2.78
CA TYR A 299 22.55 13.65 -1.83
C TYR A 299 22.29 12.33 -2.54
N THR A 300 22.91 11.27 -2.03
CA THR A 300 22.81 9.90 -2.56
C THR A 300 22.64 8.91 -1.42
N LEU A 301 21.68 8.00 -1.55
CA LEU A 301 21.58 6.78 -0.74
C LEU A 301 22.24 5.63 -1.47
N SER A 302 23.00 4.81 -0.73
CA SER A 302 23.59 3.57 -1.27
C SER A 302 23.43 2.43 -0.27
N SER A 303 23.19 1.24 -0.79
CA SER A 303 23.11 0.00 0.01
C SER A 303 23.54 -1.19 -0.83
N HIS A 304 24.32 -2.08 -0.22
CA HIS A 304 24.61 -3.40 -0.76
C HIS A 304 23.51 -4.39 -0.40
N GLY A 305 23.28 -5.37 -1.27
CA GLY A 305 22.30 -6.41 -0.99
C GLY A 305 22.05 -7.38 -2.13
N LYS A 306 21.12 -8.29 -1.87
CA LYS A 306 20.73 -9.35 -2.81
C LYS A 306 19.68 -8.86 -3.79
N LEU A 307 19.83 -9.31 -5.05
CA LEU A 307 18.82 -9.08 -6.07
C LEU A 307 18.04 -10.35 -6.34
N GLN A 308 16.73 -10.22 -6.41
CA GLN A 308 15.82 -11.29 -6.81
C GLN A 308 15.03 -10.89 -8.06
N MET A 309 14.80 -11.85 -8.93
CA MET A 309 13.92 -11.72 -10.10
C MET A 309 12.87 -12.82 -10.12
N ILE A 310 11.77 -12.60 -10.86
CA ILE A 310 10.72 -13.61 -11.03
C ILE A 310 11.14 -14.57 -12.14
N GLU A 311 11.45 -15.80 -11.76
CA GLU A 311 11.95 -16.81 -12.69
C GLU A 311 11.31 -18.19 -12.51
N GLY A 312 11.63 -19.09 -13.44
CA GLY A 312 11.23 -20.48 -13.44
C GLY A 312 9.75 -20.72 -13.75
N LYS A 313 9.38 -21.99 -13.91
CA LYS A 313 7.98 -22.40 -14.23
C LYS A 313 6.98 -21.97 -13.16
N LYS A 314 7.40 -21.87 -11.91
CA LYS A 314 6.54 -21.48 -10.78
C LYS A 314 6.41 -19.96 -10.60
N GLN A 315 7.15 -19.17 -11.39
CA GLN A 315 7.12 -17.71 -11.33
C GLN A 315 7.28 -17.18 -9.89
N LYS A 316 8.37 -17.54 -9.24
CA LYS A 316 8.72 -17.07 -7.89
C LYS A 316 9.91 -16.13 -7.96
N PHE A 317 10.04 -15.26 -6.98
CA PHE A 317 11.28 -14.54 -6.77
C PHE A 317 12.38 -15.52 -6.37
N VAL A 318 13.46 -15.52 -7.14
CA VAL A 318 14.69 -16.27 -6.90
C VAL A 318 15.86 -15.29 -6.83
N GLU A 319 16.82 -15.57 -5.97
CA GLU A 319 18.05 -14.81 -5.88
C GLU A 319 18.87 -15.02 -7.15
N VAL A 320 19.27 -13.94 -7.80
CA VAL A 320 19.98 -13.97 -9.07
C VAL A 320 21.36 -13.32 -8.98
N GLY A 321 21.69 -12.68 -7.87
CA GLY A 321 22.99 -12.07 -7.62
C GLY A 321 22.98 -11.03 -6.51
N GLU A 322 24.08 -10.30 -6.41
CA GLU A 322 24.29 -9.22 -5.46
C GLU A 322 24.59 -7.92 -6.19
N ILE A 323 24.08 -6.84 -5.69
CA ILE A 323 24.21 -5.51 -6.29
C ILE A 323 24.40 -4.42 -5.22
N ASP A 324 25.04 -3.34 -5.65
CA ASP A 324 24.93 -2.04 -5.00
C ASP A 324 23.77 -1.28 -5.64
N LEU A 325 22.82 -0.90 -4.80
CA LEU A 325 21.71 -0.04 -5.19
C LEU A 325 22.03 1.39 -4.75
N THR A 326 21.92 2.36 -5.67
CA THR A 326 22.01 3.77 -5.36
C THR A 326 20.76 4.52 -5.79
N LEU A 327 20.41 5.58 -5.04
CA LEU A 327 19.33 6.52 -5.35
C LEU A 327 19.84 7.95 -5.21
N ASN A 328 19.64 8.74 -6.23
CA ASN A 328 19.84 10.19 -6.22
C ASN A 328 18.55 10.91 -6.65
N SER A 329 18.61 12.23 -6.84
CA SER A 329 17.45 13.05 -7.24
C SER A 329 16.86 12.72 -8.61
N LYS A 330 17.50 11.88 -9.42
CA LYS A 330 17.10 11.58 -10.80
C LYS A 330 16.73 10.13 -11.02
N GLU A 331 17.45 9.20 -10.38
CA GLU A 331 17.43 7.79 -10.78
C GLU A 331 17.86 6.83 -9.67
N PHE A 332 17.48 5.58 -9.87
CA PHE A 332 18.08 4.41 -9.23
C PHE A 332 19.16 3.83 -10.15
N THR A 333 20.27 3.43 -9.59
CA THR A 333 21.29 2.64 -10.28
C THR A 333 21.49 1.31 -9.54
N LEU A 334 21.38 0.21 -10.27
CA LEU A 334 21.63 -1.15 -9.79
C LEU A 334 22.91 -1.61 -10.46
N ASN A 335 23.98 -1.78 -9.70
CA ASN A 335 25.28 -2.18 -10.23
C ASN A 335 25.85 -3.38 -9.48
N GLY A 336 26.30 -4.43 -10.17
CA GLY A 336 26.84 -5.62 -9.54
C GLY A 336 26.87 -6.83 -10.47
N GLN A 337 26.43 -7.99 -9.97
CA GLN A 337 26.39 -9.23 -10.73
C GLN A 337 25.01 -9.88 -10.71
N VAL A 338 24.57 -10.35 -11.87
CA VAL A 338 23.34 -11.13 -12.05
C VAL A 338 23.68 -12.36 -12.88
N HIS A 339 23.38 -13.57 -12.37
CA HIS A 339 23.76 -14.85 -12.98
C HIS A 339 25.26 -14.94 -13.30
N ASN A 340 26.11 -14.43 -12.40
CA ASN A 340 27.57 -14.36 -12.56
C ASN A 340 28.03 -13.51 -13.76
N GLN A 341 27.19 -12.61 -14.26
CA GLN A 341 27.55 -11.66 -15.33
C GLN A 341 27.49 -10.25 -14.78
N PRO A 342 28.34 -9.32 -15.23
CA PRO A 342 28.24 -7.92 -14.90
C PRO A 342 26.86 -7.38 -15.22
N PHE A 343 26.28 -6.64 -14.28
CA PHE A 343 24.93 -6.08 -14.39
C PHE A 343 24.94 -4.59 -14.03
N ASN A 344 24.38 -3.78 -14.92
CA ASN A 344 24.14 -2.36 -14.66
C ASN A 344 22.77 -1.98 -15.23
N LEU A 345 21.93 -1.38 -14.39
CA LEU A 345 20.60 -0.89 -14.77
C LEU A 345 20.36 0.47 -14.14
N VAL A 346 19.90 1.42 -14.95
CA VAL A 346 19.51 2.75 -14.51
C VAL A 346 18.02 2.94 -14.74
N VAL A 347 17.28 3.30 -13.68
CA VAL A 347 15.83 3.52 -13.71
C VAL A 347 15.52 4.92 -13.21
N SER A 348 14.97 5.76 -14.08
CA SER A 348 14.56 7.12 -13.70
C SER A 348 13.43 7.12 -12.67
N ILE A 349 13.53 7.96 -11.64
CA ILE A 349 12.45 8.12 -10.63
C ILE A 349 11.18 8.72 -11.24
N ALA A 350 11.26 9.49 -12.33
CA ALA A 350 10.08 9.97 -13.05
C ALA A 350 9.21 8.82 -13.59
N LYS A 351 9.82 7.66 -13.92
CA LYS A 351 9.11 6.45 -14.34
C LYS A 351 8.64 5.58 -13.16
N SER A 352 9.22 5.76 -11.97
CA SER A 352 8.95 4.98 -10.77
C SER A 352 8.94 5.88 -9.52
N PRO A 353 7.99 6.85 -9.44
CA PRO A 353 7.94 7.82 -8.34
C PRO A 353 7.53 7.19 -7.01
N MET A 354 7.05 5.98 -7.03
CA MET A 354 6.70 5.17 -5.87
C MET A 354 7.10 3.72 -6.11
N LEU A 355 7.53 3.03 -5.07
CA LEU A 355 7.93 1.63 -5.15
C LEU A 355 7.09 0.73 -4.23
N PRO A 356 6.70 -0.46 -4.69
CA PRO A 356 6.27 -1.53 -3.80
C PRO A 356 7.40 -1.90 -2.85
N PHE A 357 7.09 -2.08 -1.57
CA PHE A 357 8.06 -2.45 -0.56
C PHE A 357 7.45 -3.24 0.59
N SER A 358 8.29 -3.95 1.29
CA SER A 358 7.98 -4.63 2.55
C SER A 358 8.87 -4.06 3.65
N PRO A 359 8.32 -3.36 4.66
CA PRO A 359 9.11 -2.79 5.73
C PRO A 359 10.02 -3.83 6.38
N GLY A 360 11.27 -3.47 6.62
CA GLY A 360 12.26 -4.37 7.22
C GLY A 360 12.74 -5.52 6.33
N LYS A 361 12.40 -5.51 5.02
CA LYS A 361 12.74 -6.65 4.14
C LYS A 361 13.27 -6.24 2.77
N SER A 362 12.47 -5.55 1.96
CA SER A 362 12.81 -5.36 0.54
C SER A 362 12.02 -4.23 -0.10
N LEU A 363 12.51 -3.76 -1.23
CA LEU A 363 11.79 -2.90 -2.16
C LEU A 363 11.81 -3.49 -3.58
N GLU A 364 10.85 -3.11 -4.43
CA GLU A 364 10.74 -3.61 -5.79
C GLU A 364 10.87 -2.45 -6.78
N ILE A 365 11.85 -2.57 -7.69
CA ILE A 365 12.09 -1.64 -8.79
C ILE A 365 11.58 -2.30 -10.05
N GLN A 366 10.82 -1.56 -10.86
CA GLN A 366 10.25 -2.08 -12.09
C GLN A 366 10.88 -1.39 -13.31
N ASP A 367 11.38 -2.18 -14.23
CA ASP A 367 11.81 -1.71 -15.56
C ASP A 367 11.09 -2.53 -16.65
N GLY A 368 10.23 -1.87 -17.41
CA GLY A 368 9.36 -2.54 -18.37
C GLY A 368 8.57 -3.69 -17.74
N PRO A 369 8.64 -4.92 -18.30
CA PRO A 369 7.96 -6.09 -17.74
C PRO A 369 8.68 -6.73 -16.55
N THR A 370 9.96 -6.37 -16.31
CA THR A 370 10.83 -7.00 -15.33
C THR A 370 10.67 -6.34 -13.96
N ILE A 371 10.62 -7.14 -12.93
CA ILE A 371 10.53 -6.69 -11.52
C ILE A 371 11.79 -7.18 -10.80
N TYR A 372 12.54 -6.22 -10.30
CA TYR A 372 13.75 -6.43 -9.52
C TYR A 372 13.42 -6.21 -8.06
N ARG A 373 13.56 -7.25 -7.22
CA ARG A 373 13.40 -7.11 -5.78
C ARG A 373 14.77 -7.01 -5.13
N PHE A 374 15.03 -5.88 -4.53
CA PHE A 374 16.24 -5.64 -3.76
C PHE A 374 16.01 -5.96 -2.28
N ILE A 375 16.90 -6.73 -1.71
CA ILE A 375 16.93 -7.10 -0.29
C ILE A 375 18.23 -6.54 0.29
N PRO A 376 18.22 -5.39 0.98
CA PRO A 376 19.43 -4.85 1.60
C PRO A 376 19.90 -5.74 2.75
N GLU A 377 21.20 -5.65 3.10
CA GLU A 377 21.77 -6.37 4.24
C GLU A 377 21.07 -5.99 5.55
N ASP A 378 20.82 -4.71 5.79
CA ASP A 378 19.93 -4.25 6.88
C ASP A 378 18.57 -3.85 6.31
N GLY A 379 17.55 -4.66 6.56
CA GLY A 379 16.20 -4.41 6.12
C GLY A 379 15.58 -3.12 6.67
N LYS A 380 16.05 -2.59 7.81
CA LYS A 380 15.52 -1.35 8.41
C LYS A 380 15.70 -0.14 7.51
N ILE A 381 16.72 -0.16 6.63
CA ILE A 381 17.00 0.96 5.72
C ILE A 381 15.92 1.13 4.64
N VAL A 382 15.11 0.11 4.36
CA VAL A 382 14.07 0.15 3.32
C VAL A 382 13.15 1.35 3.47
N ILE A 383 12.76 1.71 4.70
CA ILE A 383 11.87 2.84 4.91
C ILE A 383 12.54 4.20 4.58
N LYS A 384 13.84 4.35 4.87
CA LYS A 384 14.60 5.56 4.49
C LYS A 384 14.64 5.73 2.98
N TRP A 385 14.81 4.63 2.23
CA TRP A 385 14.73 4.63 0.76
C TRP A 385 13.38 5.12 0.23
N ILE A 386 12.29 4.64 0.83
CA ILE A 386 10.93 5.04 0.43
C ILE A 386 10.67 6.50 0.75
N MET A 387 11.11 7.00 1.93
CA MET A 387 11.01 8.41 2.29
C MET A 387 11.80 9.30 1.33
N ALA A 388 13.07 8.95 1.05
CA ALA A 388 13.92 9.69 0.14
C ALA A 388 13.33 9.75 -1.28
N LEU A 389 12.83 8.63 -1.79
CA LEU A 389 12.15 8.60 -3.09
C LEU A 389 10.93 9.53 -3.13
N LYS A 390 10.09 9.54 -2.09
CA LYS A 390 8.94 10.45 -2.00
C LYS A 390 9.38 11.92 -2.02
N ILE A 391 10.47 12.25 -1.32
CA ILE A 391 11.01 13.62 -1.30
C ILE A 391 11.54 14.03 -2.70
N PHE A 392 12.29 13.15 -3.35
CA PHE A 392 12.78 13.42 -4.70
C PHE A 392 11.67 13.53 -5.74
N ALA A 393 10.68 12.63 -5.70
CA ALA A 393 9.54 12.65 -6.61
C ALA A 393 8.69 13.92 -6.45
N ALA A 394 8.49 14.39 -5.21
CA ALA A 394 7.77 15.63 -4.94
C ALA A 394 8.51 16.85 -5.52
N LYS A 395 9.85 16.89 -5.42
CA LYS A 395 10.67 17.99 -6.03
C LYS A 395 10.62 18.01 -7.56
N GLN A 396 10.39 16.88 -8.22
CA GLN A 396 10.27 16.82 -9.69
C GLN A 396 8.89 17.23 -10.20
N SER A 397 7.88 17.19 -9.34
CA SER A 397 6.48 17.53 -9.67
C SER A 397 6.12 18.98 -9.35
N ALA A 398 6.99 19.69 -8.61
CA ALA A 398 6.88 21.11 -8.27
C ALA A 398 7.56 21.99 -9.32
#